data_51f3e4607d5a1c7ac4c50a4eaac32e93
#
_entry.id   51f3e4607d5a1c7ac4c50a4eaac32e93
#
_cell.length_a   1.000
_cell.length_b   1.000
_cell.length_c   1.000
_cell.angle_alpha   90.00
_cell.angle_beta   90.00
_cell.angle_gamma   90.00
#
_symmetry.space_group_name_H-M   'P 1'
#
loop_
_entity.id
_entity.type
_entity.pdbx_description
1 polymer ?
#
loop_
_entity_poly.entity_id
_entity_poly.type
_entity_poly.pdbx_seq_one_letter_code
_entity_poly.pdbx_strand_id
1 'polypeptide(L)'
;LENLIVNSNSIIKYLKIKQKDRLLTLLSPSYSFGLSMINTHILKGCTLILNNNSIIEKEFWNKLETNKATTFGGVPFVFEIINKIGISKYNISSLKYVTQAGGAMSGDLFQKIHKMFKKKKIKFLTMYGQTEASPRMSYLPYKYNLKKRNCIGIPISGGKFSLVNKYKKEIKETNIIGELVYEGKNVSLGYAESAEDFSKEDLNNGKLFTGDLAYKDNDNFFYITGRQDRLVKLFGYRINLDDLENSLNENGLLVVCKKSQNKLNIFYTDQSKIINLKQKVFSLTKLNQNFINFKMIKSIPRNSSGKIKYDQIN
;
A
#
# COMPACT_ATOMS: atom_id res chain seq x y z
N LEU A 1 -0.71 10.72 21.63
CA LEU A 1 -1.28 11.82 20.84
C LEU A 1 -0.23 12.54 19.98
N GLU A 2 0.98 12.77 20.51
CA GLU A 2 2.07 13.46 19.81
C GLU A 2 2.41 12.80 18.46
N ASN A 3 2.51 11.46 18.42
CA ASN A 3 2.78 10.70 17.18
C ASN A 3 1.78 11.03 16.06
N LEU A 4 0.48 11.13 16.39
CA LEU A 4 -0.59 11.47 15.44
C LEU A 4 -0.47 12.91 14.94
N ILE A 5 -0.14 13.85 15.83
CA ILE A 5 0.01 15.27 15.50
C ILE A 5 1.23 15.47 14.59
N VAL A 6 2.37 14.88 14.94
CA VAL A 6 3.60 14.96 14.13
C VAL A 6 3.38 14.37 12.74
N ASN A 7 2.77 13.19 12.66
CA ASN A 7 2.42 12.55 11.38
C ASN A 7 1.51 13.46 10.56
N SER A 8 0.42 13.95 11.16
CA SER A 8 -0.55 14.80 10.47
C SER A 8 0.08 16.10 9.95
N ASN A 9 0.92 16.78 10.74
CA ASN A 9 1.63 17.98 10.31
C ASN A 9 2.56 17.71 9.11
N SER A 10 3.29 16.61 9.14
CA SER A 10 4.15 16.20 8.03
C SER A 10 3.34 15.96 6.75
N ILE A 11 2.17 15.33 6.87
CA ILE A 11 1.29 15.05 5.73
C ILE A 11 0.68 16.35 5.18
N ILE A 12 0.19 17.23 6.05
CA ILE A 12 -0.34 18.55 5.68
C ILE A 12 0.69 19.30 4.83
N LYS A 13 1.97 19.23 5.22
CA LYS A 13 3.08 19.89 4.54
C LYS A 13 3.28 19.38 3.11
N TYR A 14 3.47 18.05 2.90
CA TYR A 14 3.77 17.54 1.55
C TYR A 14 2.54 17.50 0.62
N LEU A 15 1.34 17.27 1.16
CA LEU A 15 0.09 17.35 0.37
C LEU A 15 -0.34 18.80 0.12
N LYS A 16 0.23 19.76 0.86
CA LYS A 16 -0.14 21.19 0.83
C LYS A 16 -1.64 21.39 1.14
N ILE A 17 -2.13 20.66 2.16
CA ILE A 17 -3.54 20.73 2.60
C ILE A 17 -3.84 22.15 3.09
N LYS A 18 -4.95 22.72 2.63
CA LYS A 18 -5.44 24.04 3.01
C LYS A 18 -6.78 23.91 3.71
N GLN A 19 -7.11 24.84 4.59
CA GLN A 19 -8.38 24.86 5.33
C GLN A 19 -9.62 24.71 4.45
N LYS A 20 -9.58 25.27 3.24
CA LYS A 20 -10.67 25.18 2.25
C LYS A 20 -10.76 23.80 1.54
N ASP A 21 -9.87 22.85 1.83
CA ASP A 21 -9.97 21.51 1.26
C ASP A 21 -11.12 20.72 1.90
N ARG A 22 -11.69 19.81 1.14
CA ARG A 22 -12.89 19.05 1.49
C ARG A 22 -12.60 17.58 1.25
N LEU A 23 -12.46 16.81 2.33
CA LEU A 23 -12.20 15.37 2.27
C LEU A 23 -13.50 14.60 2.12
N LEU A 24 -13.67 13.84 1.05
CA LEU A 24 -14.70 12.81 0.97
C LEU A 24 -14.16 11.51 1.58
N THR A 25 -14.78 11.03 2.66
CA THR A 25 -14.36 9.81 3.33
C THR A 25 -14.78 8.59 2.49
N LEU A 26 -13.86 7.67 2.22
CA LEU A 26 -14.10 6.40 1.55
C LEU A 26 -13.61 5.22 2.40
N LEU A 27 -12.55 5.45 3.16
CA LEU A 27 -11.94 4.45 4.02
C LEU A 27 -12.50 4.58 5.44
N SER A 28 -12.78 3.44 6.08
CA SER A 28 -13.25 3.42 7.47
C SER A 28 -12.25 4.09 8.42
N PRO A 29 -12.71 4.84 9.43
CA PRO A 29 -11.85 5.37 10.49
C PRO A 29 -11.20 4.28 11.37
N SER A 30 -11.75 3.07 11.39
CA SER A 30 -11.11 1.92 12.04
C SER A 30 -9.88 1.39 11.29
N TYR A 31 -9.68 1.83 10.05
CA TYR A 31 -8.48 1.57 9.28
C TYR A 31 -7.52 2.75 9.42
N SER A 32 -6.28 2.50 9.85
CA SER A 32 -5.31 3.54 10.20
C SER A 32 -5.08 4.58 9.09
N PHE A 33 -5.09 4.17 7.81
CA PHE A 33 -4.99 5.13 6.69
C PHE A 33 -6.21 6.04 6.62
N GLY A 34 -7.43 5.49 6.76
CA GLY A 34 -8.66 6.28 6.81
C GLY A 34 -8.64 7.28 7.98
N LEU A 35 -8.30 6.80 9.18
CA LEU A 35 -8.15 7.65 10.37
C LEU A 35 -7.12 8.76 10.16
N SER A 36 -5.96 8.46 9.55
CA SER A 36 -4.94 9.49 9.32
C SER A 36 -5.38 10.57 8.31
N MET A 37 -6.26 10.23 7.36
CA MET A 37 -6.86 11.23 6.46
C MET A 37 -7.79 12.15 7.24
N ILE A 38 -8.61 11.60 8.12
CA ILE A 38 -9.49 12.37 9.00
C ILE A 38 -8.66 13.30 9.91
N ASN A 39 -7.68 12.75 10.61
CA ASN A 39 -6.81 13.51 11.54
C ASN A 39 -6.12 14.70 10.84
N THR A 40 -5.55 14.47 9.64
CA THR A 40 -4.89 15.54 8.88
C THR A 40 -5.84 16.67 8.49
N HIS A 41 -7.08 16.33 8.11
CA HIS A 41 -8.05 17.34 7.68
C HIS A 41 -8.68 18.07 8.87
N ILE A 42 -8.96 17.37 9.98
CA ILE A 42 -9.41 18.00 11.22
C ILE A 42 -8.34 18.96 11.76
N LEU A 43 -7.08 18.52 11.85
CA LEU A 43 -5.99 19.35 12.35
C LEU A 43 -5.80 20.62 11.51
N LYS A 44 -6.11 20.57 10.21
CA LYS A 44 -6.04 21.74 9.32
C LYS A 44 -7.32 22.58 9.28
N GLY A 45 -8.39 22.17 9.97
CA GLY A 45 -9.69 22.86 9.98
C GLY A 45 -10.46 22.70 8.66
N CYS A 46 -10.27 21.56 7.96
CA CYS A 46 -10.94 21.28 6.70
C CYS A 46 -12.35 20.73 6.90
N THR A 47 -13.17 20.76 5.85
CA THR A 47 -14.46 20.09 5.82
C THR A 47 -14.29 18.58 5.62
N LEU A 48 -14.97 17.79 6.46
CA LEU A 48 -15.15 16.35 6.23
C LEU A 48 -16.53 16.09 5.61
N ILE A 49 -16.56 15.40 4.50
CA ILE A 49 -17.77 14.92 3.84
C ILE A 49 -17.89 13.43 4.16
N LEU A 50 -18.74 13.09 5.12
CA LEU A 50 -18.94 11.71 5.55
C LEU A 50 -19.69 10.93 4.47
N ASN A 51 -19.20 9.72 4.20
CA ASN A 51 -19.73 8.90 3.13
C ASN A 51 -19.67 7.41 3.54
N ASN A 52 -20.79 6.72 3.30
CA ASN A 52 -20.93 5.27 3.52
C ASN A 52 -21.09 4.51 2.19
N ASN A 53 -21.10 5.22 1.07
CA ASN A 53 -21.30 4.61 -0.25
C ASN A 53 -19.96 4.07 -0.78
N SER A 54 -20.04 2.93 -1.47
CA SER A 54 -18.91 2.36 -2.20
C SER A 54 -18.56 3.20 -3.43
N ILE A 55 -17.31 3.10 -3.87
CA ILE A 55 -16.81 3.75 -5.10
C ILE A 55 -17.54 3.28 -6.37
N ILE A 56 -18.24 2.14 -6.32
CA ILE A 56 -19.05 1.59 -7.43
C ILE A 56 -20.37 2.35 -7.54
N GLU A 57 -20.90 2.83 -6.43
CA GLU A 57 -22.22 3.44 -6.32
C GLU A 57 -22.23 4.86 -6.91
N LYS A 58 -23.28 5.20 -7.63
CA LYS A 58 -23.47 6.53 -8.21
C LYS A 58 -23.52 7.62 -7.13
N GLU A 59 -24.02 7.28 -5.96
CA GLU A 59 -24.19 8.14 -4.79
C GLU A 59 -22.84 8.69 -4.28
N PHE A 60 -21.77 7.87 -4.34
CA PHE A 60 -20.41 8.34 -4.02
C PHE A 60 -20.01 9.51 -4.93
N TRP A 61 -20.20 9.36 -6.24
CA TRP A 61 -19.83 10.36 -7.22
C TRP A 61 -20.72 11.60 -7.17
N ASN A 62 -22.03 11.43 -6.95
CA ASN A 62 -22.97 12.51 -6.72
C ASN A 62 -22.56 13.34 -5.47
N LYS A 63 -22.22 12.65 -4.38
CA LYS A 63 -21.76 13.30 -3.14
C LYS A 63 -20.46 14.07 -3.35
N LEU A 64 -19.52 13.49 -4.13
CA LEU A 64 -18.26 14.15 -4.52
C LEU A 64 -18.54 15.47 -5.25
N GLU A 65 -19.40 15.44 -6.26
CA GLU A 65 -19.76 16.59 -7.09
C GLU A 65 -20.51 17.65 -6.29
N THR A 66 -21.63 17.27 -5.67
CA THR A 66 -22.53 18.20 -4.94
C THR A 66 -21.79 18.92 -3.82
N ASN A 67 -20.95 18.20 -3.07
CA ASN A 67 -20.18 18.77 -1.98
C ASN A 67 -18.84 19.36 -2.42
N LYS A 68 -18.52 19.38 -3.71
CA LYS A 68 -17.28 19.91 -4.27
C LYS A 68 -16.04 19.34 -3.53
N ALA A 69 -16.00 18.01 -3.35
CA ALA A 69 -14.89 17.35 -2.69
C ALA A 69 -13.57 17.64 -3.42
N THR A 70 -12.51 17.95 -2.67
CA THR A 70 -11.20 18.27 -3.26
C THR A 70 -10.24 17.10 -3.23
N THR A 71 -10.53 16.10 -2.42
CA THR A 71 -9.70 14.89 -2.27
C THR A 71 -10.50 13.72 -1.72
N PHE A 72 -10.03 12.53 -2.05
CA PHE A 72 -10.32 11.27 -1.37
C PHE A 72 -9.09 10.37 -1.42
N GLY A 73 -9.09 9.30 -0.64
CA GLY A 73 -8.02 8.30 -0.66
C GLY A 73 -8.56 6.90 -0.82
N GLY A 74 -7.75 6.03 -1.37
CA GLY A 74 -8.11 4.63 -1.57
C GLY A 74 -6.91 3.69 -1.49
N VAL A 75 -7.22 2.42 -1.30
CA VAL A 75 -6.27 1.29 -1.43
C VAL A 75 -6.20 0.86 -2.90
N PRO A 76 -5.21 0.03 -3.32
CA PRO A 76 -5.10 -0.41 -4.72
C PRO A 76 -6.40 -0.94 -5.31
N PHE A 77 -7.18 -1.72 -4.55
CA PHE A 77 -8.46 -2.26 -4.99
C PHE A 77 -9.47 -1.18 -5.41
N VAL A 78 -9.50 -0.05 -4.72
CA VAL A 78 -10.36 1.10 -5.12
C VAL A 78 -10.00 1.58 -6.52
N PHE A 79 -8.72 1.62 -6.84
CA PHE A 79 -8.23 2.07 -8.15
C PHE A 79 -8.39 1.00 -9.25
N GLU A 80 -8.38 -0.28 -8.90
CA GLU A 80 -8.80 -1.36 -9.82
C GLU A 80 -10.25 -1.15 -10.26
N ILE A 81 -11.14 -0.84 -9.31
CA ILE A 81 -12.54 -0.52 -9.59
C ILE A 81 -12.66 0.74 -10.44
N ILE A 82 -11.99 1.83 -10.07
CA ILE A 82 -11.98 3.08 -10.85
C ILE A 82 -11.51 2.82 -12.29
N ASN A 83 -10.50 1.99 -12.49
CA ASN A 83 -10.02 1.64 -13.82
C ASN A 83 -11.08 0.87 -14.64
N LYS A 84 -11.87 0.01 -13.99
CA LYS A 84 -12.94 -0.75 -14.65
C LYS A 84 -14.16 0.11 -15.01
N ILE A 85 -14.61 0.95 -14.08
CA ILE A 85 -15.83 1.76 -14.30
C ILE A 85 -15.56 3.03 -15.12
N GLY A 86 -14.30 3.50 -15.15
CA GLY A 86 -13.93 4.79 -15.72
C GLY A 86 -14.45 5.97 -14.90
N ILE A 87 -13.87 7.16 -15.14
CA ILE A 87 -14.27 8.41 -14.45
C ILE A 87 -14.81 9.49 -15.39
N SER A 88 -14.86 9.21 -16.68
CA SER A 88 -15.23 10.21 -17.70
C SER A 88 -16.68 10.69 -17.57
N LYS A 89 -17.55 9.82 -17.06
CA LYS A 89 -18.99 10.09 -16.88
C LYS A 89 -19.32 10.89 -15.61
N TYR A 90 -18.33 11.14 -14.75
CA TYR A 90 -18.54 11.85 -13.49
C TYR A 90 -17.91 13.22 -13.53
N ASN A 91 -18.55 14.20 -12.91
CA ASN A 91 -17.97 15.52 -12.72
C ASN A 91 -17.07 15.53 -11.49
N ILE A 92 -15.77 15.46 -11.73
CA ILE A 92 -14.73 15.45 -10.70
C ILE A 92 -13.83 16.69 -10.75
N SER A 93 -14.33 17.77 -11.33
CA SER A 93 -13.56 19.02 -11.56
C SER A 93 -13.09 19.70 -10.27
N SER A 94 -13.75 19.44 -9.14
CA SER A 94 -13.36 19.96 -7.83
C SER A 94 -12.14 19.26 -7.23
N LEU A 95 -11.81 18.02 -7.68
CA LEU A 95 -10.68 17.28 -7.15
C LEU A 95 -9.34 17.94 -7.49
N LYS A 96 -8.50 18.10 -6.51
CA LYS A 96 -7.12 18.59 -6.64
C LYS A 96 -6.12 17.46 -6.67
N TYR A 97 -6.32 16.50 -5.80
CA TYR A 97 -5.47 15.31 -5.69
C TYR A 97 -6.25 14.11 -5.15
N VAL A 98 -5.75 12.94 -5.45
CA VAL A 98 -6.23 11.66 -4.93
C VAL A 98 -5.03 10.89 -4.39
N THR A 99 -5.20 10.21 -3.27
CA THR A 99 -4.10 9.52 -2.58
C THR A 99 -4.29 8.01 -2.55
N GLN A 100 -3.19 7.27 -2.70
CA GLN A 100 -3.16 5.82 -2.61
C GLN A 100 -2.15 5.38 -1.57
N ALA A 101 -2.55 4.45 -0.71
CA ALA A 101 -1.68 3.73 0.23
C ALA A 101 -2.30 2.37 0.60
N GLY A 102 -1.63 1.63 1.50
CA GLY A 102 -2.17 0.40 2.09
C GLY A 102 -1.97 -0.87 1.26
N GLY A 103 -1.17 -0.81 0.22
CA GLY A 103 -0.76 -1.96 -0.59
C GLY A 103 0.01 -1.54 -1.83
N ALA A 104 0.73 -2.49 -2.42
CA ALA A 104 1.39 -2.29 -3.70
C ALA A 104 0.35 -2.22 -4.83
N MET A 105 0.58 -1.34 -5.80
CA MET A 105 -0.20 -1.23 -7.03
C MET A 105 0.68 -1.72 -8.18
N SER A 106 0.14 -2.56 -9.08
CA SER A 106 0.90 -2.97 -10.26
C SER A 106 1.29 -1.77 -11.12
N GLY A 107 2.46 -1.85 -11.76
CA GLY A 107 2.97 -0.74 -12.59
C GLY A 107 2.01 -0.34 -13.71
N ASP A 108 1.30 -1.30 -14.31
CA ASP A 108 0.31 -1.06 -15.35
C ASP A 108 -0.92 -0.32 -14.83
N LEU A 109 -1.46 -0.75 -13.69
CA LEU A 109 -2.59 -0.07 -13.06
C LEU A 109 -2.20 1.36 -12.67
N PHE A 110 -1.02 1.52 -12.05
CA PHE A 110 -0.50 2.84 -11.69
C PHE A 110 -0.45 3.78 -12.89
N GLN A 111 0.08 3.30 -14.04
CA GLN A 111 0.16 4.13 -15.25
C GLN A 111 -1.22 4.53 -15.79
N LYS A 112 -2.16 3.59 -15.83
CA LYS A 112 -3.53 3.85 -16.30
C LYS A 112 -4.21 4.90 -15.41
N ILE A 113 -4.16 4.71 -14.10
CA ILE A 113 -4.74 5.63 -13.11
C ILE A 113 -4.04 6.99 -13.15
N HIS A 114 -2.71 7.02 -13.19
CA HIS A 114 -1.96 8.27 -13.30
C HIS A 114 -2.34 9.06 -14.57
N LYS A 115 -2.39 8.41 -15.74
CA LYS A 115 -2.81 9.05 -17.01
C LYS A 115 -4.25 9.57 -16.93
N MET A 116 -5.15 8.77 -16.32
CA MET A 116 -6.57 9.10 -16.18
C MET A 116 -6.76 10.40 -15.36
N PHE A 117 -6.15 10.51 -14.19
CA PHE A 117 -6.23 11.69 -13.34
C PHE A 117 -5.44 12.88 -13.92
N LYS A 118 -4.28 12.64 -14.53
CA LYS A 118 -3.47 13.69 -15.17
C LYS A 118 -4.23 14.40 -16.29
N LYS A 119 -5.00 13.68 -17.12
CA LYS A 119 -5.87 14.27 -18.16
C LYS A 119 -6.88 15.26 -17.58
N LYS A 120 -7.31 15.06 -16.33
CA LYS A 120 -8.23 15.94 -15.60
C LYS A 120 -7.50 16.96 -14.71
N LYS A 121 -6.16 17.11 -14.83
CA LYS A 121 -5.30 17.98 -14.01
C LYS A 121 -5.33 17.67 -12.50
N ILE A 122 -5.70 16.43 -12.13
CA ILE A 122 -5.75 15.92 -10.75
C ILE A 122 -4.44 15.20 -10.44
N LYS A 123 -3.83 15.48 -9.30
CA LYS A 123 -2.60 14.77 -8.88
C LYS A 123 -2.96 13.42 -8.27
N PHE A 124 -2.32 12.37 -8.75
CA PHE A 124 -2.37 11.04 -8.13
C PHE A 124 -1.09 10.82 -7.32
N LEU A 125 -1.22 10.58 -6.02
CA LEU A 125 -0.09 10.54 -5.09
C LEU A 125 -0.08 9.18 -4.39
N THR A 126 1.05 8.48 -4.45
CA THR A 126 1.26 7.21 -3.76
C THR A 126 2.06 7.43 -2.49
N MET A 127 1.71 6.67 -1.46
CA MET A 127 2.29 6.75 -0.14
C MET A 127 2.50 5.34 0.41
N TYR A 128 3.44 5.23 1.34
CA TYR A 128 3.69 3.99 2.08
C TYR A 128 3.68 4.27 3.58
N GLY A 129 3.33 3.23 4.33
CA GLY A 129 3.39 3.25 5.77
C GLY A 129 2.69 2.08 6.42
N GLN A 130 2.83 2.01 7.73
CA GLN A 130 2.27 0.97 8.60
C GLN A 130 1.56 1.62 9.78
N THR A 131 0.61 0.91 10.37
CA THR A 131 -0.17 1.38 11.53
C THR A 131 0.75 1.77 12.68
N GLU A 132 1.83 1.04 12.87
CA GLU A 132 2.87 1.23 13.86
C GLU A 132 3.64 2.55 13.71
N ALA A 133 3.42 3.29 12.64
CA ALA A 133 4.01 4.63 12.40
C ALA A 133 2.96 5.69 12.05
N SER A 134 1.71 5.57 12.53
CA SER A 134 0.60 6.57 12.57
C SER A 134 0.03 7.08 11.23
N PRO A 135 -0.16 6.35 10.15
CA PRO A 135 0.59 5.27 9.51
C PRO A 135 1.48 5.73 8.35
N ARG A 136 1.37 7.00 7.87
CA ARG A 136 2.06 7.42 6.63
C ARG A 136 3.51 7.80 6.90
N MET A 137 4.44 6.99 6.38
CA MET A 137 5.88 7.08 6.60
C MET A 137 6.61 7.75 5.43
N SER A 138 6.08 7.57 4.21
CA SER A 138 6.69 8.14 3.00
C SER A 138 5.67 8.45 1.92
N TYR A 139 6.12 9.19 0.92
CA TYR A 139 5.34 9.52 -0.27
C TYR A 139 6.24 9.63 -1.49
N LEU A 140 5.71 9.32 -2.67
CA LEU A 140 6.38 9.60 -3.93
C LEU A 140 6.04 11.03 -4.37
N PRO A 141 7.02 11.96 -4.44
CA PRO A 141 6.75 13.30 -4.93
C PRO A 141 6.24 13.26 -6.38
N TYR A 142 5.15 13.96 -6.66
CA TYR A 142 4.39 13.87 -7.91
C TYR A 142 5.26 14.00 -9.18
N LYS A 143 6.31 14.81 -9.15
CA LYS A 143 7.24 15.01 -10.28
C LYS A 143 8.00 13.75 -10.69
N TYR A 144 8.09 12.75 -9.79
CA TYR A 144 8.81 11.50 -10.03
C TYR A 144 7.89 10.32 -10.41
N ASN A 145 6.56 10.49 -10.41
CA ASN A 145 5.60 9.41 -10.65
C ASN A 145 5.89 8.54 -11.88
N LEU A 146 6.33 9.13 -12.99
CA LEU A 146 6.64 8.38 -14.20
C LEU A 146 8.04 7.79 -14.23
N LYS A 147 8.98 8.43 -13.52
CA LYS A 147 10.40 8.02 -13.50
C LYS A 147 10.69 6.94 -12.45
N LYS A 148 10.00 6.99 -11.31
CA LYS A 148 10.24 6.15 -10.13
C LYS A 148 9.00 5.29 -9.81
N ARG A 149 8.63 4.41 -10.76
CA ARG A 149 7.46 3.52 -10.61
C ARG A 149 7.69 2.51 -9.49
N ASN A 150 6.62 2.11 -8.83
CA ASN A 150 6.63 1.14 -7.72
C ASN A 150 7.50 1.54 -6.52
N CYS A 151 7.91 2.79 -6.47
CA CYS A 151 8.71 3.35 -5.42
C CYS A 151 7.81 3.80 -4.26
N ILE A 152 8.21 3.54 -3.03
CA ILE A 152 7.55 4.10 -1.84
C ILE A 152 7.94 5.56 -1.58
N GLY A 153 8.86 6.09 -2.36
CA GLY A 153 9.27 7.48 -2.33
C GLY A 153 10.33 7.81 -1.29
N ILE A 154 10.17 8.98 -0.71
CA ILE A 154 11.05 9.53 0.31
C ILE A 154 10.31 9.63 1.65
N PRO A 155 11.00 9.53 2.79
CA PRO A 155 10.37 9.67 4.10
C PRO A 155 9.70 11.03 4.26
N ILE A 156 8.66 11.08 5.10
CA ILE A 156 8.02 12.34 5.50
C ILE A 156 8.97 13.22 6.30
N SER A 157 8.65 14.50 6.45
CA SER A 157 9.46 15.43 7.25
C SER A 157 9.61 14.92 8.69
N GLY A 158 10.85 14.79 9.16
CA GLY A 158 11.16 14.24 10.49
C GLY A 158 11.26 12.72 10.53
N GLY A 159 11.05 12.02 9.39
CA GLY A 159 11.28 10.59 9.28
C GLY A 159 12.58 10.27 8.54
N LYS A 160 13.13 9.09 8.78
CA LYS A 160 14.32 8.55 8.11
C LYS A 160 14.12 7.08 7.79
N PHE A 161 14.54 6.66 6.60
CA PHE A 161 14.68 5.25 6.24
C PHE A 161 16.13 4.82 6.27
N SER A 162 16.36 3.60 6.73
CA SER A 162 17.60 2.86 6.57
C SER A 162 17.32 1.41 6.20
N LEU A 163 18.33 0.71 5.72
CA LEU A 163 18.25 -0.72 5.42
C LEU A 163 19.21 -1.45 6.34
N VAL A 164 18.80 -2.59 6.87
CA VAL A 164 19.66 -3.43 7.69
C VAL A 164 19.72 -4.86 7.15
N ASN A 165 20.87 -5.50 7.37
CA ASN A 165 21.06 -6.90 7.03
C ASN A 165 20.48 -7.83 8.13
N LYS A 166 20.62 -9.16 7.95
CA LYS A 166 20.16 -10.17 8.92
C LYS A 166 20.80 -10.07 10.32
N TYR A 167 21.91 -9.35 10.45
CA TYR A 167 22.59 -9.09 11.72
C TYR A 167 22.24 -7.71 12.29
N LYS A 168 21.20 -7.04 11.75
CA LYS A 168 20.76 -5.69 12.12
C LYS A 168 21.83 -4.59 11.91
N LYS A 169 22.85 -4.85 11.08
CA LYS A 169 23.84 -3.85 10.65
C LYS A 169 23.34 -3.07 9.45
N GLU A 170 23.54 -1.75 9.46
CA GLU A 170 23.10 -0.87 8.38
C GLU A 170 23.80 -1.20 7.05
N ILE A 171 23.01 -1.22 5.97
CA ILE A 171 23.46 -1.36 4.58
C ILE A 171 23.52 0.04 3.98
N LYS A 172 24.72 0.51 3.65
CA LYS A 172 24.95 1.83 3.05
C LYS A 172 24.88 1.81 1.52
N GLU A 173 25.21 0.68 0.93
CA GLU A 173 25.25 0.47 -0.51
C GLU A 173 23.86 0.58 -1.14
N THR A 174 23.82 0.99 -2.41
CA THR A 174 22.59 1.05 -3.21
C THR A 174 22.32 -0.30 -3.90
N ASN A 175 21.06 -0.56 -4.22
CA ASN A 175 20.59 -1.78 -4.90
C ASN A 175 20.86 -3.09 -4.12
N ILE A 176 21.14 -3.00 -2.83
CA ILE A 176 21.24 -4.15 -1.93
C ILE A 176 19.96 -4.27 -1.12
N ILE A 177 19.40 -5.48 -1.10
CA ILE A 177 18.15 -5.77 -0.36
C ILE A 177 18.47 -5.95 1.13
N GLY A 178 17.71 -5.26 1.96
CA GLY A 178 17.72 -5.40 3.41
C GLY A 178 16.35 -5.19 4.01
N GLU A 179 16.21 -5.40 5.31
CA GLU A 179 15.00 -5.01 6.03
C GLU A 179 14.92 -3.49 6.11
N LEU A 180 13.76 -2.94 5.73
CA LEU A 180 13.49 -1.52 5.87
C LEU A 180 13.27 -1.16 7.34
N VAL A 181 14.01 -0.18 7.81
CA VAL A 181 13.85 0.41 9.14
C VAL A 181 13.41 1.86 8.98
N TYR A 182 12.43 2.25 9.78
CA TYR A 182 11.96 3.63 9.84
C TYR A 182 12.26 4.24 11.21
N GLU A 183 12.72 5.47 11.22
CA GLU A 183 12.92 6.27 12.44
C GLU A 183 12.11 7.56 12.32
N GLY A 184 11.34 7.89 13.36
CA GLY A 184 10.54 9.11 13.39
C GLY A 184 9.65 9.23 14.61
N LYS A 185 9.33 10.45 15.02
CA LYS A 185 8.46 10.75 16.16
C LYS A 185 7.01 10.26 16.01
N ASN A 186 6.63 9.84 14.80
CA ASN A 186 5.32 9.26 14.51
C ASN A 186 5.26 7.73 14.72
N VAL A 187 6.36 7.09 15.09
CA VAL A 187 6.37 5.66 15.49
C VAL A 187 5.57 5.51 16.79
N SER A 188 4.72 4.48 16.87
CA SER A 188 3.93 4.17 18.06
C SER A 188 4.83 3.72 19.21
N LEU A 189 4.33 3.85 20.43
CA LEU A 189 5.06 3.42 21.63
C LEU A 189 5.15 1.90 21.76
N GLY A 190 4.26 1.16 21.12
CA GLY A 190 4.15 -0.30 21.18
C GLY A 190 2.71 -0.74 20.95
N TYR A 191 2.47 -2.04 21.12
CA TYR A 191 1.13 -2.62 21.12
C TYR A 191 0.55 -2.61 22.54
N ALA A 192 -0.76 -2.42 22.65
CA ALA A 192 -1.53 -2.52 23.89
C ALA A 192 -2.64 -3.56 23.70
N GLU A 193 -2.63 -4.62 24.51
CA GLU A 193 -3.64 -5.69 24.54
C GLU A 193 -4.54 -5.56 25.77
N SER A 194 -4.07 -4.89 26.80
CA SER A 194 -4.78 -4.66 28.07
C SER A 194 -4.58 -3.22 28.58
N ALA A 195 -5.31 -2.85 29.62
CA ALA A 195 -5.21 -1.52 30.23
C ALA A 195 -3.84 -1.27 30.89
N GLU A 196 -3.21 -2.31 31.41
CA GLU A 196 -1.88 -2.23 32.02
C GLU A 196 -0.79 -1.82 31.02
N ASP A 197 -1.01 -2.13 29.74
CA ASP A 197 -0.05 -1.79 28.69
C ASP A 197 0.08 -0.27 28.47
N PHE A 198 -0.93 0.53 28.87
CA PHE A 198 -0.85 1.98 28.78
C PHE A 198 0.15 2.62 29.75
N SER A 199 0.57 1.88 30.78
CA SER A 199 1.63 2.32 31.72
C SER A 199 3.04 1.97 31.25
N LYS A 200 3.20 1.18 30.17
CA LYS A 200 4.49 0.80 29.64
C LYS A 200 5.19 1.99 28.99
N GLU A 201 6.52 2.00 29.11
CA GLU A 201 7.38 2.95 28.43
C GLU A 201 7.36 2.75 26.90
N ASP A 202 7.98 3.69 26.18
CA ASP A 202 8.16 3.59 24.73
C ASP A 202 9.07 2.41 24.36
N LEU A 203 8.46 1.30 23.93
CA LEU A 203 9.16 0.08 23.54
C LEU A 203 9.89 0.24 22.20
N ASN A 204 9.44 1.13 21.35
CA ASN A 204 9.98 1.33 20.02
C ASN A 204 11.06 2.41 19.94
N ASN A 205 11.09 3.33 20.92
CA ASN A 205 12.05 4.43 20.97
C ASN A 205 12.14 5.20 19.63
N GLY A 206 10.98 5.43 19.00
CA GLY A 206 10.90 6.12 17.72
C GLY A 206 11.45 5.34 16.53
N LYS A 207 11.77 4.04 16.67
CA LYS A 207 12.35 3.18 15.64
C LYS A 207 11.47 1.97 15.35
N LEU A 208 11.17 1.74 14.08
CA LEU A 208 10.34 0.65 13.61
C LEU A 208 11.11 -0.25 12.64
N PHE A 209 11.26 -1.52 13.00
CA PHE A 209 11.64 -2.59 12.09
C PHE A 209 10.38 -3.03 11.36
N THR A 210 10.27 -2.69 10.07
CA THR A 210 9.00 -2.81 9.35
C THR A 210 8.62 -4.23 8.97
N GLY A 211 9.57 -5.15 8.98
CA GLY A 211 9.42 -6.48 8.40
C GLY A 211 9.32 -6.49 6.87
N ASP A 212 9.36 -5.32 6.23
CA ASP A 212 9.39 -5.21 4.78
C ASP A 212 10.83 -5.28 4.26
N LEU A 213 11.05 -6.02 3.18
CA LEU A 213 12.31 -6.05 2.46
C LEU A 213 12.31 -4.95 1.41
N ALA A 214 13.42 -4.20 1.34
CA ALA A 214 13.54 -3.09 0.41
C ALA A 214 14.98 -2.93 -0.09
N TYR A 215 15.14 -2.18 -1.17
CA TYR A 215 16.41 -1.60 -1.58
C TYR A 215 16.25 -0.10 -1.82
N LYS A 216 17.35 0.64 -1.81
CA LYS A 216 17.38 2.04 -2.27
C LYS A 216 18.15 2.14 -3.58
N ASP A 217 17.67 3.00 -4.48
CA ASP A 217 18.39 3.31 -5.71
C ASP A 217 19.46 4.41 -5.49
N ASN A 218 20.21 4.74 -6.55
CA ASN A 218 21.26 5.75 -6.51
C ASN A 218 20.75 7.17 -6.23
N ASP A 219 19.46 7.43 -6.41
CA ASP A 219 18.82 8.71 -6.07
C ASP A 219 18.21 8.70 -4.66
N ASN A 220 18.51 7.67 -3.83
CA ASN A 220 17.95 7.44 -2.49
C ASN A 220 16.42 7.27 -2.42
N PHE A 221 15.81 6.74 -3.48
CA PHE A 221 14.43 6.29 -3.45
C PHE A 221 14.34 4.83 -3.03
N PHE A 222 13.35 4.50 -2.20
CA PHE A 222 13.18 3.16 -1.65
C PHE A 222 12.11 2.38 -2.39
N TYR A 223 12.37 1.08 -2.59
CA TYR A 223 11.49 0.13 -3.30
C TYR A 223 11.28 -1.09 -2.43
N ILE A 224 10.01 -1.40 -2.12
CA ILE A 224 9.67 -2.65 -1.41
C ILE A 224 9.76 -3.81 -2.40
N THR A 225 10.44 -4.88 -1.99
CA THR A 225 10.54 -6.13 -2.74
C THR A 225 9.68 -7.23 -2.13
N GLY A 226 9.17 -7.07 -0.91
CA GLY A 226 8.27 -8.01 -0.25
C GLY A 226 8.41 -7.95 1.26
N ARG A 227 7.88 -8.98 1.94
CA ARG A 227 7.94 -9.08 3.40
C ARG A 227 8.86 -10.21 3.85
N GLN A 228 9.45 -10.08 5.04
CA GLN A 228 10.30 -11.12 5.61
C GLN A 228 9.52 -12.42 5.89
N ASP A 229 8.29 -12.30 6.38
CA ASP A 229 7.41 -13.43 6.67
C ASP A 229 6.88 -14.15 5.41
N ARG A 230 6.97 -13.47 4.26
CA ARG A 230 6.62 -14.00 2.93
C ARG A 230 7.81 -14.58 2.18
N LEU A 231 9.01 -14.56 2.78
CA LEU A 231 10.21 -15.19 2.23
C LEU A 231 10.26 -16.66 2.66
N VAL A 232 9.96 -17.56 1.76
CA VAL A 232 9.91 -19.01 2.04
C VAL A 232 11.13 -19.73 1.50
N LYS A 233 11.58 -20.76 2.22
CA LYS A 233 12.59 -21.70 1.74
C LYS A 233 11.89 -23.00 1.36
N LEU A 234 12.09 -23.45 0.11
CA LEU A 234 11.60 -24.70 -0.42
C LEU A 234 12.71 -25.38 -1.20
N PHE A 235 13.14 -26.56 -0.78
CA PHE A 235 14.16 -27.39 -1.45
C PHE A 235 15.45 -26.61 -1.81
N GLY A 236 15.92 -25.77 -0.90
CA GLY A 236 17.12 -24.94 -1.10
C GLY A 236 16.90 -23.61 -1.82
N TYR A 237 15.77 -23.45 -2.49
CA TYR A 237 15.41 -22.17 -3.13
C TYR A 237 14.78 -21.20 -2.12
N ARG A 238 15.17 -19.93 -2.20
CA ARG A 238 14.50 -18.83 -1.50
C ARG A 238 13.52 -18.17 -2.46
N ILE A 239 12.24 -18.19 -2.10
CA ILE A 239 11.16 -17.64 -2.93
C ILE A 239 10.48 -16.56 -2.12
N ASN A 240 10.45 -15.35 -2.65
CA ASN A 240 9.63 -14.27 -2.14
C ASN A 240 8.23 -14.41 -2.76
N LEU A 241 7.24 -14.73 -1.94
CA LEU A 241 5.88 -14.97 -2.40
C LEU A 241 5.23 -13.69 -2.95
N ASP A 242 5.58 -12.52 -2.39
CA ASP A 242 5.05 -11.24 -2.88
C ASP A 242 5.61 -10.88 -4.25
N ASP A 243 6.90 -11.08 -4.49
CA ASP A 243 7.52 -10.89 -5.82
C ASP A 243 6.93 -11.85 -6.84
N LEU A 244 6.71 -13.10 -6.43
CA LEU A 244 6.08 -14.10 -7.27
C LEU A 244 4.65 -13.69 -7.63
N GLU A 245 3.83 -13.29 -6.64
CA GLU A 245 2.48 -12.79 -6.87
C GLU A 245 2.47 -11.57 -7.78
N ASN A 246 3.32 -10.59 -7.53
CA ASN A 246 3.43 -9.39 -8.35
C ASN A 246 3.77 -9.71 -9.81
N SER A 247 4.70 -10.65 -10.03
CA SER A 247 5.08 -11.10 -11.37
C SER A 247 3.96 -11.87 -12.07
N LEU A 248 3.17 -12.64 -11.31
CA LEU A 248 2.07 -13.46 -11.86
C LEU A 248 0.80 -12.63 -12.09
N ASN A 249 0.55 -11.61 -11.30
CA ASN A 249 -0.65 -10.75 -11.38
C ASN A 249 -0.63 -9.75 -12.54
N GLU A 250 0.32 -9.85 -13.44
CA GLU A 250 0.33 -9.08 -14.68
C GLU A 250 -0.80 -9.51 -15.62
N ASN A 251 -1.29 -8.59 -16.45
CA ASN A 251 -2.35 -8.84 -17.44
C ASN A 251 -3.71 -9.27 -16.87
N GLY A 252 -4.04 -8.85 -15.65
CA GLY A 252 -5.35 -9.06 -15.04
C GLY A 252 -5.61 -10.47 -14.50
N LEU A 253 -4.59 -11.31 -14.41
CA LEU A 253 -4.68 -12.55 -13.65
C LEU A 253 -4.58 -12.22 -12.16
N LEU A 254 -5.46 -12.80 -11.34
CA LEU A 254 -5.39 -12.69 -9.89
C LEU A 254 -4.86 -14.00 -9.30
N VAL A 255 -3.67 -13.92 -8.71
CA VAL A 255 -2.94 -15.07 -8.14
C VAL A 255 -2.54 -14.76 -6.71
N VAL A 256 -2.64 -15.76 -5.84
CA VAL A 256 -2.13 -15.74 -4.47
C VAL A 256 -1.27 -16.96 -4.23
N CYS A 257 -0.13 -16.77 -3.60
CA CYS A 257 0.84 -17.82 -3.30
C CYS A 257 0.91 -18.07 -1.80
N LYS A 258 0.86 -19.34 -1.40
CA LYS A 258 1.06 -19.77 0.00
C LYS A 258 2.03 -20.92 0.06
N LYS A 259 2.88 -20.97 1.09
CA LYS A 259 3.61 -22.16 1.46
C LYS A 259 2.74 -23.01 2.40
N SER A 260 2.61 -24.28 2.13
CA SER A 260 2.04 -25.27 3.05
C SER A 260 2.97 -26.47 3.13
N GLN A 261 3.48 -26.77 4.32
CA GLN A 261 4.50 -27.80 4.52
C GLN A 261 5.67 -27.61 3.54
N ASN A 262 5.90 -28.58 2.64
CA ASN A 262 6.97 -28.58 1.63
C ASN A 262 6.46 -28.27 0.21
N LYS A 263 5.30 -27.63 0.06
CA LYS A 263 4.72 -27.28 -1.24
C LYS A 263 4.43 -25.80 -1.36
N LEU A 264 4.55 -25.30 -2.59
CA LEU A 264 4.10 -23.99 -3.00
C LEU A 264 2.68 -24.13 -3.55
N ASN A 265 1.69 -23.52 -2.92
CA ASN A 265 0.31 -23.50 -3.38
C ASN A 265 0.05 -22.20 -4.14
N ILE A 266 -0.41 -22.32 -5.37
CA ILE A 266 -0.76 -21.23 -6.27
C ILE A 266 -2.29 -21.22 -6.42
N PHE A 267 -2.94 -20.22 -5.87
CA PHE A 267 -4.38 -20.02 -6.01
C PHE A 267 -4.63 -19.01 -7.12
N TYR A 268 -5.56 -19.30 -8.04
CA TYR A 268 -5.86 -18.46 -9.19
C TYR A 268 -7.35 -18.43 -9.49
N THR A 269 -7.81 -17.42 -10.24
CA THR A 269 -9.24 -17.16 -10.47
C THR A 269 -9.70 -17.35 -11.91
N ASP A 270 -8.79 -17.64 -12.84
CA ASP A 270 -9.09 -17.74 -14.28
C ASP A 270 -8.48 -19.02 -14.88
N GLN A 271 -9.33 -20.02 -15.11
CA GLN A 271 -8.93 -21.32 -15.66
C GLN A 271 -8.34 -21.21 -17.09
N SER A 272 -8.78 -20.25 -17.89
CA SER A 272 -8.32 -20.10 -19.27
C SER A 272 -6.81 -19.78 -19.35
N LYS A 273 -6.24 -19.26 -18.27
CA LYS A 273 -4.82 -18.84 -18.19
C LYS A 273 -3.90 -19.85 -17.52
N ILE A 274 -4.41 -21.04 -17.14
CA ILE A 274 -3.64 -22.03 -16.34
C ILE A 274 -2.36 -22.49 -17.02
N ILE A 275 -2.34 -22.69 -18.33
CA ILE A 275 -1.16 -23.17 -19.05
C ILE A 275 -0.03 -22.13 -18.95
N ASN A 276 -0.32 -20.87 -19.27
CA ASN A 276 0.63 -19.77 -19.18
C ASN A 276 1.08 -19.53 -17.74
N LEU A 277 0.15 -19.65 -16.78
CA LEU A 277 0.44 -19.53 -15.36
C LEU A 277 1.46 -20.58 -14.91
N LYS A 278 1.24 -21.85 -15.25
CA LYS A 278 2.16 -22.95 -14.93
C LYS A 278 3.57 -22.70 -15.49
N GLN A 279 3.66 -22.37 -16.78
CA GLN A 279 4.94 -22.08 -17.43
C GLN A 279 5.68 -20.94 -16.72
N LYS A 280 4.97 -19.84 -16.40
CA LYS A 280 5.55 -18.67 -15.74
C LYS A 280 6.00 -19.00 -14.31
N VAL A 281 5.20 -19.75 -13.54
CA VAL A 281 5.57 -20.18 -12.17
C VAL A 281 6.83 -21.07 -12.22
N PHE A 282 6.91 -22.05 -13.11
CA PHE A 282 8.09 -22.92 -13.22
C PHE A 282 9.34 -22.13 -13.62
N SER A 283 9.24 -21.20 -14.56
CA SER A 283 10.37 -20.35 -14.97
C SER A 283 10.90 -19.45 -13.85
N LEU A 284 9.99 -18.88 -13.04
CA LEU A 284 10.34 -17.96 -11.95
C LEU A 284 10.86 -18.69 -10.72
N THR A 285 10.26 -19.83 -10.36
CA THR A 285 10.60 -20.53 -9.11
C THR A 285 11.71 -21.56 -9.26
N LYS A 286 11.89 -22.10 -10.47
CA LYS A 286 12.77 -23.26 -10.77
C LYS A 286 12.45 -24.51 -9.96
N LEU A 287 11.30 -24.57 -9.30
CA LEU A 287 10.84 -25.72 -8.54
C LEU A 287 10.33 -26.82 -9.48
N ASN A 288 10.55 -28.09 -9.08
CA ASN A 288 9.92 -29.21 -9.75
C ASN A 288 8.39 -29.15 -9.59
N GLN A 289 7.66 -29.53 -10.62
CA GLN A 289 6.20 -29.50 -10.65
C GLN A 289 5.53 -30.26 -9.49
N ASN A 290 6.17 -31.31 -8.97
CA ASN A 290 5.66 -32.11 -7.86
C ASN A 290 5.60 -31.31 -6.53
N PHE A 291 6.28 -30.19 -6.45
CA PHE A 291 6.31 -29.30 -5.28
C PHE A 291 5.39 -28.09 -5.41
N ILE A 292 4.64 -27.99 -6.50
CA ILE A 292 3.74 -26.88 -6.76
C ILE A 292 2.32 -27.40 -6.97
N ASN A 293 1.38 -26.92 -6.17
CA ASN A 293 -0.04 -27.18 -6.35
C ASN A 293 -0.71 -25.97 -6.99
N PHE A 294 -1.56 -26.21 -7.96
CA PHE A 294 -2.42 -25.18 -8.58
C PHE A 294 -3.87 -25.43 -8.19
N LYS A 295 -4.51 -24.44 -7.60
CA LYS A 295 -5.90 -24.54 -7.13
C LYS A 295 -6.71 -23.34 -7.62
N MET A 296 -7.76 -23.63 -8.39
CA MET A 296 -8.70 -22.61 -8.81
C MET A 296 -9.63 -22.25 -7.66
N ILE A 297 -9.85 -20.95 -7.45
CA ILE A 297 -10.80 -20.41 -6.48
C ILE A 297 -11.71 -19.40 -7.17
N LYS A 298 -12.95 -19.28 -6.68
CA LYS A 298 -13.94 -18.35 -7.28
C LYS A 298 -13.51 -16.89 -7.16
N SER A 299 -12.94 -16.51 -6.03
CA SER A 299 -12.48 -15.14 -5.76
C SER A 299 -11.40 -15.15 -4.68
N ILE A 300 -10.56 -14.14 -4.67
CA ILE A 300 -9.57 -13.91 -3.61
C ILE A 300 -10.26 -13.15 -2.46
N PRO A 301 -10.34 -13.74 -1.25
CA PRO A 301 -10.97 -13.10 -0.11
C PRO A 301 -10.20 -11.85 0.32
N ARG A 302 -10.93 -10.76 0.58
CA ARG A 302 -10.36 -9.48 1.02
C ARG A 302 -11.13 -8.97 2.23
N ASN A 303 -10.46 -8.23 3.10
CA ASN A 303 -11.12 -7.51 4.20
C ASN A 303 -11.77 -6.21 3.70
N SER A 304 -12.46 -5.50 4.60
CA SER A 304 -13.13 -4.22 4.29
C SER A 304 -12.17 -3.12 3.77
N SER A 305 -10.88 -3.21 4.10
CA SER A 305 -9.85 -2.32 3.58
C SER A 305 -9.21 -2.80 2.27
N GLY A 306 -9.72 -3.88 1.65
CA GLY A 306 -9.25 -4.41 0.36
C GLY A 306 -7.99 -5.28 0.43
N LYS A 307 -7.43 -5.56 1.62
CA LYS A 307 -6.28 -6.44 1.79
C LYS A 307 -6.68 -7.90 1.68
N ILE A 308 -5.81 -8.71 1.08
CA ILE A 308 -6.01 -10.17 0.95
C ILE A 308 -6.01 -10.82 2.34
N LYS A 309 -7.01 -11.65 2.59
CA LYS A 309 -7.11 -12.51 3.79
C LYS A 309 -6.48 -13.86 3.47
N TYR A 310 -5.16 -13.96 3.66
CA TYR A 310 -4.41 -15.18 3.36
C TYR A 310 -4.85 -16.39 4.22
N ASP A 311 -5.33 -16.15 5.43
CA ASP A 311 -5.86 -17.16 6.36
C ASP A 311 -7.11 -17.86 5.80
N GLN A 312 -7.92 -17.17 5.03
CA GLN A 312 -9.16 -17.69 4.43
C GLN A 312 -8.96 -18.38 3.07
N ILE A 313 -7.73 -18.48 2.56
CA ILE A 313 -7.41 -19.15 1.30
C ILE A 313 -6.88 -20.57 1.62
N ASN A 314 -7.65 -21.60 1.27
CA ASN A 314 -7.35 -23.01 1.57
C ASN A 314 -7.31 -23.88 0.30
#